data_0673c1ae8aeafd830bcf529bca2309be
#
_entry.id   0673c1ae8aeafd830bcf529bca2309be
#
_cell.length_a   1.000
_cell.length_b   1.000
_cell.length_c   1.000
_cell.angle_alpha   90.00
_cell.angle_beta   90.00
_cell.angle_gamma   90.00
#
_symmetry.space_group_name_H-M   'P 1'
#
loop_
_entity.id
_entity.type
_entity.pdbx_description
1 polymer ?
#
loop_
_entity_poly.entity_id
_entity_poly.type
_entity_poly.pdbx_seq_one_letter_code
_entity_poly.pdbx_strand_id
1 'polypeptide(L)'
;MFHVKHTSPNILLINPWITDFAAYNFWMKPLGLLCIASLLRENGFRVTLIDCLDSHLKTKQFGDGKFLKTKIEKPISLKSIPRNYSQYGIPEEILLKRLSLLEDPDLICVTSGMTYWYPGVFKLIEIIKELFKNVPIILGGIYASLCYEHAKKYSGADIVFNGRGELEVLKLVSDLTNKEFITQNSKLSIDSLPYPAFDLYPQFNYVCIATSRGCPFKCTYCASPFLTKGFSRRDPLKVVEEIEHWTIQYKVMNIAFYDDALLIEPSQHFIPIMKEVIKRGIHGNFHAPNALHIKEIDEEVADLLYRGRFKTIRLGFETSNELTQIKTGGKVDNQEFREAIKHLKRAGYLSEEIGIYILVGLPSQRVGEAEESMALVKETGAKPILVEYSPIPHTPLFEKAKKGSQFDLENEPLFHNNTILPCQWDGFTMEDYKRLKKGLKRE
;
A
#
# COMPACT_ATOMS: atom_id res chain seq x y z
N MET A 1 24.63 -32.49 -32.79
CA MET A 1 23.38 -31.90 -32.30
C MET A 1 23.58 -31.58 -30.82
N PHE A 2 23.85 -30.33 -30.49
CA PHE A 2 23.92 -29.89 -29.10
C PHE A 2 22.48 -29.75 -28.61
N HIS A 3 22.04 -30.63 -27.70
CA HIS A 3 20.83 -30.40 -26.92
C HIS A 3 21.09 -29.18 -26.02
N VAL A 4 20.71 -28.00 -26.47
CA VAL A 4 20.51 -26.85 -25.58
C VAL A 4 19.37 -27.25 -24.65
N LYS A 5 19.68 -27.61 -23.42
CA LYS A 5 18.67 -27.69 -22.36
C LYS A 5 18.11 -26.28 -22.24
N HIS A 6 16.92 -26.04 -22.78
CA HIS A 6 16.14 -24.84 -22.48
C HIS A 6 15.74 -24.92 -21.01
N THR A 7 16.66 -24.55 -20.12
CA THR A 7 16.32 -24.32 -18.71
C THR A 7 15.39 -23.09 -18.66
N SER A 8 14.27 -23.20 -17.95
CA SER A 8 13.34 -22.09 -17.77
C SER A 8 14.07 -20.87 -17.23
N PRO A 9 13.88 -19.67 -17.81
CA PRO A 9 14.54 -18.46 -17.32
C PRO A 9 14.27 -18.22 -15.84
N ASN A 10 15.30 -17.77 -15.13
CA ASN A 10 15.30 -17.49 -13.71
C ASN A 10 15.06 -16.00 -13.46
N ILE A 11 13.94 -15.65 -12.86
CA ILE A 11 13.53 -14.27 -12.59
C ILE A 11 13.68 -13.99 -11.10
N LEU A 12 14.50 -13.01 -10.76
CA LEU A 12 14.65 -12.53 -9.39
C LEU A 12 13.74 -11.33 -9.15
N LEU A 13 12.84 -11.46 -8.19
CA LEU A 13 11.94 -10.39 -7.76
C LEU A 13 12.42 -9.82 -6.43
N ILE A 14 12.53 -8.49 -6.34
CA ILE A 14 13.02 -7.85 -5.10
C ILE A 14 12.09 -6.73 -4.66
N ASN A 15 11.66 -6.81 -3.39
CA ASN A 15 11.04 -5.70 -2.68
C ASN A 15 12.13 -4.96 -1.88
N PRO A 16 12.43 -3.68 -2.18
CA PRO A 16 13.55 -2.94 -1.58
C PRO A 16 13.28 -2.54 -0.13
N TRP A 17 14.32 -1.99 0.50
CA TRP A 17 14.20 -1.31 1.79
C TRP A 17 13.32 -0.06 1.72
N ILE A 18 12.72 0.26 2.84
CA ILE A 18 12.18 1.60 3.09
C ILE A 18 13.27 2.44 3.74
N THR A 19 13.46 3.65 3.25
CA THR A 19 14.29 4.67 3.91
C THR A 19 13.41 5.86 4.28
N ASP A 20 13.30 6.15 5.60
CA ASP A 20 12.35 7.13 6.10
C ASP A 20 12.70 7.59 7.52
N PHE A 21 12.00 8.62 8.01
CA PHE A 21 11.96 9.03 9.42
C PHE A 21 11.14 8.07 10.29
N ALA A 22 10.10 7.43 9.72
CA ALA A 22 9.28 6.42 10.39
C ALA A 22 8.63 5.49 9.37
N ALA A 23 8.67 4.18 9.62
CA ALA A 23 7.92 3.18 8.86
C ALA A 23 7.36 2.11 9.79
N TYR A 24 6.16 1.66 9.49
CA TYR A 24 5.44 0.65 10.24
C TYR A 24 4.91 -0.44 9.30
N ASN A 25 4.91 -1.68 9.77
CA ASN A 25 4.26 -2.76 9.07
C ASN A 25 2.77 -2.78 9.44
N PHE A 26 1.93 -2.28 8.54
CA PHE A 26 0.48 -2.43 8.58
C PHE A 26 0.04 -3.47 7.54
N TRP A 27 0.46 -4.72 7.73
CA TRP A 27 0.28 -5.83 6.77
C TRP A 27 0.91 -5.55 5.41
N MET A 28 2.07 -4.91 5.39
CA MET A 28 2.70 -4.42 4.17
C MET A 28 3.48 -5.56 3.47
N LYS A 29 2.90 -6.11 2.40
CA LYS A 29 3.55 -7.03 1.47
C LYS A 29 3.47 -6.48 0.04
N PRO A 30 4.42 -6.78 -0.83
CA PRO A 30 4.44 -6.29 -2.21
C PRO A 30 3.44 -7.06 -3.08
N LEU A 31 2.13 -6.87 -2.84
CA LEU A 31 1.06 -7.65 -3.46
C LEU A 31 1.17 -7.68 -4.99
N GLY A 32 1.41 -6.54 -5.63
CA GLY A 32 1.58 -6.49 -7.09
C GLY A 32 2.75 -7.33 -7.59
N LEU A 33 3.87 -7.34 -6.85
CA LEU A 33 5.03 -8.17 -7.19
C LEU A 33 4.72 -9.67 -7.01
N LEU A 34 3.93 -10.03 -5.99
CA LEU A 34 3.48 -11.41 -5.75
C LEU A 34 2.48 -11.89 -6.81
N CYS A 35 1.61 -11.01 -7.33
CA CYS A 35 0.75 -11.32 -8.47
C CYS A 35 1.57 -11.55 -9.75
N ILE A 36 2.59 -10.75 -9.99
CA ILE A 36 3.53 -10.95 -11.11
C ILE A 36 4.27 -12.29 -10.94
N ALA A 37 4.74 -12.60 -9.72
CA ALA A 37 5.43 -13.83 -9.42
C ALA A 37 4.59 -15.08 -9.78
N SER A 38 3.34 -15.11 -9.36
CA SER A 38 2.44 -16.23 -9.66
C SER A 38 2.16 -16.36 -11.15
N LEU A 39 1.92 -15.25 -11.84
CA LEU A 39 1.69 -15.25 -13.29
C LEU A 39 2.92 -15.73 -14.07
N LEU A 40 4.13 -15.29 -13.69
CA LEU A 40 5.38 -15.76 -14.29
C LEU A 40 5.55 -17.28 -14.08
N ARG A 41 5.28 -17.79 -12.88
CA ARG A 41 5.35 -19.23 -12.58
C ARG A 41 4.39 -20.05 -13.42
N GLU A 42 3.13 -19.61 -13.59
CA GLU A 42 2.16 -20.27 -14.48
C GLU A 42 2.61 -20.31 -15.94
N ASN A 43 3.42 -19.34 -16.35
CA ASN A 43 4.01 -19.30 -17.69
C ASN A 43 5.38 -19.98 -17.77
N GLY A 44 5.75 -20.77 -16.75
CA GLY A 44 6.90 -21.64 -16.75
C GLY A 44 8.24 -20.94 -16.52
N PHE A 45 8.24 -19.73 -15.92
CA PHE A 45 9.46 -19.09 -15.42
C PHE A 45 9.81 -19.64 -14.03
N ARG A 46 11.09 -19.75 -13.73
CA ARG A 46 11.56 -19.94 -12.36
C ARG A 46 11.57 -18.57 -11.67
N VAL A 47 11.02 -18.50 -10.48
CA VAL A 47 10.88 -17.23 -9.76
C VAL A 47 11.45 -17.35 -8.37
N THR A 48 12.31 -16.42 -8.01
CA THR A 48 12.84 -16.25 -6.65
C THR A 48 12.44 -14.88 -6.12
N LEU A 49 12.04 -14.80 -4.85
CA LEU A 49 11.67 -13.56 -4.17
C LEU A 49 12.69 -13.23 -3.07
N ILE A 50 13.16 -12.00 -3.06
CA ILE A 50 13.82 -11.38 -1.90
C ILE A 50 12.97 -10.18 -1.48
N ASP A 51 12.40 -10.24 -0.29
CA ASP A 51 11.73 -9.12 0.33
C ASP A 51 12.64 -8.54 1.43
N CYS A 52 13.19 -7.34 1.18
CA CYS A 52 14.04 -6.67 2.16
C CYS A 52 13.28 -6.25 3.42
N LEU A 53 11.94 -6.18 3.36
CA LEU A 53 11.09 -5.85 4.51
C LEU A 53 10.70 -7.09 5.33
N ASP A 54 10.98 -8.29 4.82
CA ASP A 54 10.68 -9.55 5.50
C ASP A 54 11.69 -9.81 6.63
N SER A 55 11.51 -9.09 7.72
CA SER A 55 12.29 -9.26 8.95
C SER A 55 11.42 -9.96 9.99
N HIS A 56 11.89 -11.08 10.51
CA HIS A 56 11.21 -11.90 11.53
C HIS A 56 11.22 -11.26 12.94
N LEU A 57 10.99 -9.95 13.03
CA LEU A 57 10.88 -9.28 14.32
C LEU A 57 9.51 -9.55 14.94
N LYS A 58 9.43 -9.28 16.25
CA LYS A 58 8.21 -9.41 17.05
C LYS A 58 7.04 -8.71 16.35
N THR A 59 6.22 -9.50 15.70
CA THR A 59 4.91 -9.05 15.20
C THR A 59 3.95 -8.92 16.36
N LYS A 60 3.00 -8.02 16.27
CA LYS A 60 1.87 -7.94 17.18
C LYS A 60 0.89 -9.10 16.91
N GLN A 61 -0.16 -9.16 17.72
CA GLN A 61 -1.16 -10.22 17.70
C GLN A 61 -1.73 -10.52 16.30
N PHE A 62 -1.87 -9.50 15.45
CA PHE A 62 -2.47 -9.64 14.11
C PHE A 62 -1.45 -9.65 12.97
N GLY A 63 -0.15 -9.78 13.27
CA GLY A 63 0.90 -9.80 12.26
C GLY A 63 1.42 -8.43 11.83
N ASP A 64 0.77 -7.34 12.28
CA ASP A 64 1.28 -5.97 12.13
C ASP A 64 2.45 -5.70 13.09
N GLY A 65 3.16 -4.58 12.93
CA GLY A 65 4.23 -4.25 13.86
C GLY A 65 5.21 -3.19 13.40
N LYS A 66 6.46 -3.38 13.79
CA LYS A 66 7.57 -2.49 13.40
C LYS A 66 8.59 -3.28 12.59
N PHE A 67 9.12 -2.65 11.57
CA PHE A 67 10.28 -3.18 10.86
C PHE A 67 11.56 -3.08 11.70
N LEU A 68 12.49 -3.98 11.43
CA LEU A 68 13.88 -3.79 11.83
C LEU A 68 14.37 -2.48 11.22
N LYS A 69 15.23 -1.74 11.91
CA LYS A 69 15.74 -0.49 11.37
C LYS A 69 17.20 -0.27 11.75
N THR A 70 17.93 0.30 10.83
CA THR A 70 19.30 0.77 11.00
C THR A 70 19.33 2.26 10.74
N LYS A 71 19.93 3.05 11.63
CA LYS A 71 20.11 4.49 11.41
C LYS A 71 21.10 4.70 10.27
N ILE A 72 20.77 5.54 9.33
CA ILE A 72 21.60 5.89 8.18
C ILE A 72 21.77 7.42 8.09
N GLU A 73 22.74 7.86 7.29
CA GLU A 73 22.90 9.27 6.97
C GLU A 73 21.70 9.76 6.15
N LYS A 74 21.27 10.99 6.45
CA LYS A 74 20.19 11.63 5.69
C LYS A 74 20.66 12.08 4.32
N PRO A 75 19.82 11.93 3.28
CA PRO A 75 20.04 12.63 2.01
C PRO A 75 20.24 14.14 2.23
N ILE A 76 21.01 14.76 1.35
CA ILE A 76 21.39 16.18 1.46
C ILE A 76 20.14 17.07 1.58
N SER A 77 19.12 16.82 0.76
CA SER A 77 17.84 17.54 0.75
C SER A 77 17.08 17.48 2.09
N LEU A 78 17.34 16.47 2.93
CA LEU A 78 16.69 16.29 4.24
C LEU A 78 17.58 16.68 5.43
N LYS A 79 18.80 17.21 5.23
CA LYS A 79 19.73 17.51 6.32
C LYS A 79 19.17 18.49 7.35
N SER A 80 18.36 19.47 6.92
CA SER A 80 17.73 20.47 7.79
C SER A 80 16.64 19.92 8.71
N ILE A 81 16.09 18.72 8.42
CA ILE A 81 15.00 18.14 9.20
C ILE A 81 15.57 17.54 10.50
N PRO A 82 15.17 18.01 11.71
CA PRO A 82 15.76 17.60 12.98
C PRO A 82 15.21 16.25 13.47
N ARG A 83 15.32 15.21 12.65
CA ARG A 83 14.86 13.83 12.94
C ARG A 83 15.89 12.82 12.47
N ASN A 84 15.94 11.64 13.13
CA ASN A 84 16.76 10.52 12.66
C ASN A 84 16.13 9.90 11.41
N TYR A 85 16.96 9.58 10.44
CA TYR A 85 16.59 8.87 9.22
C TYR A 85 17.10 7.44 9.30
N SER A 86 16.35 6.47 8.82
CA SER A 86 16.68 5.06 8.98
C SER A 86 16.33 4.26 7.73
N GLN A 87 17.10 3.22 7.49
CA GLN A 87 16.76 2.12 6.60
C GLN A 87 15.95 1.10 7.40
N TYR A 88 14.80 0.69 6.87
CA TYR A 88 13.90 -0.29 7.47
C TYR A 88 13.94 -1.58 6.64
N GLY A 89 14.04 -2.71 7.32
CA GLY A 89 14.12 -4.04 6.74
C GLY A 89 15.35 -4.81 7.20
N ILE A 90 15.72 -5.86 6.48
CA ILE A 90 16.89 -6.69 6.79
C ILE A 90 18.19 -5.88 6.64
N PRO A 91 19.23 -6.17 7.44
CA PRO A 91 20.58 -5.61 7.24
C PRO A 91 21.14 -5.93 5.85
N GLU A 92 22.01 -5.06 5.35
CA GLU A 92 22.63 -5.22 4.02
C GLU A 92 23.44 -6.53 3.91
N GLU A 93 24.13 -6.92 4.96
CA GLU A 93 24.90 -8.17 5.01
C GLU A 93 24.00 -9.40 4.81
N ILE A 94 22.75 -9.33 5.30
CA ILE A 94 21.77 -10.41 5.09
C ILE A 94 21.31 -10.44 3.64
N LEU A 95 21.08 -9.28 3.02
CA LEU A 95 20.77 -9.22 1.59
C LEU A 95 21.91 -9.78 0.76
N LEU A 96 23.15 -9.33 0.97
CA LEU A 96 24.33 -9.81 0.24
C LEU A 96 24.49 -11.33 0.38
N LYS A 97 24.32 -11.85 1.59
CA LYS A 97 24.35 -13.31 1.82
C LYS A 97 23.25 -14.03 1.06
N ARG A 98 22.02 -13.49 1.03
CA ARG A 98 20.91 -14.11 0.26
C ARG A 98 21.23 -14.10 -1.24
N LEU A 99 21.71 -12.98 -1.77
CA LEU A 99 22.08 -12.84 -3.18
C LEU A 99 23.23 -13.78 -3.58
N SER A 100 24.25 -13.95 -2.74
CA SER A 100 25.40 -14.83 -3.01
C SER A 100 25.07 -16.33 -3.03
N LEU A 101 23.91 -16.72 -2.56
CA LEU A 101 23.41 -18.11 -2.58
C LEU A 101 22.55 -18.42 -3.81
N LEU A 102 22.23 -17.42 -4.63
CA LEU A 102 21.41 -17.60 -5.81
C LEU A 102 22.25 -18.02 -7.02
N GLU A 103 21.62 -18.77 -7.93
CA GLU A 103 22.08 -18.85 -9.30
C GLU A 103 21.86 -17.49 -9.97
N ASP A 104 22.75 -17.12 -10.90
CA ASP A 104 22.61 -15.87 -11.64
C ASP A 104 21.23 -15.79 -12.28
N PRO A 105 20.45 -14.71 -12.04
CA PRO A 105 19.17 -14.53 -12.67
C PRO A 105 19.33 -14.10 -14.13
N ASP A 106 18.37 -14.47 -14.98
CA ASP A 106 18.29 -13.97 -16.35
C ASP A 106 17.70 -12.56 -16.43
N LEU A 107 16.91 -12.19 -15.42
CA LEU A 107 16.26 -10.88 -15.29
C LEU A 107 15.94 -10.56 -13.83
N ILE A 108 16.01 -9.29 -13.46
CA ILE A 108 15.68 -8.81 -12.11
C ILE A 108 14.53 -7.80 -12.20
N CYS A 109 13.48 -8.02 -11.42
CA CYS A 109 12.37 -7.07 -11.26
C CYS A 109 12.39 -6.49 -9.85
N VAL A 110 12.50 -5.17 -9.75
CA VAL A 110 12.47 -4.42 -8.50
C VAL A 110 11.14 -3.65 -8.42
N THR A 111 10.42 -3.79 -7.31
CA THR A 111 9.24 -2.96 -7.05
C THR A 111 9.61 -1.67 -6.32
N SER A 112 8.67 -0.73 -6.23
CA SER A 112 8.85 0.51 -5.48
C SER A 112 7.54 0.93 -4.81
N GLY A 113 7.65 1.44 -3.59
CA GLY A 113 6.52 1.92 -2.79
C GLY A 113 6.32 3.44 -2.91
N MET A 114 6.21 4.11 -1.77
CA MET A 114 6.01 5.56 -1.72
C MET A 114 7.11 6.33 -2.46
N THR A 115 6.75 7.45 -3.05
CA THR A 115 7.66 8.27 -3.87
C THR A 115 8.93 8.64 -3.14
N TYR A 116 8.85 8.98 -1.86
CA TYR A 116 9.97 9.39 -1.01
C TYR A 116 10.78 8.23 -0.41
N TRP A 117 10.48 6.98 -0.74
CA TRP A 117 11.28 5.81 -0.36
C TRP A 117 12.33 5.43 -1.42
N TYR A 118 12.42 6.18 -2.50
CA TYR A 118 13.30 5.89 -3.62
C TYR A 118 14.80 5.68 -3.25
N PRO A 119 15.37 6.31 -2.20
CA PRO A 119 16.78 6.06 -1.90
C PRO A 119 17.08 4.60 -1.54
N GLY A 120 16.13 3.91 -0.90
CA GLY A 120 16.27 2.47 -0.64
C GLY A 120 16.22 1.64 -1.93
N VAL A 121 15.43 2.08 -2.92
CA VAL A 121 15.38 1.46 -4.26
C VAL A 121 16.71 1.65 -4.98
N PHE A 122 17.25 2.87 -4.98
CA PHE A 122 18.50 3.20 -5.67
C PHE A 122 19.69 2.42 -5.09
N LYS A 123 19.80 2.40 -3.76
CA LYS A 123 20.83 1.63 -3.09
C LYS A 123 20.77 0.13 -3.44
N LEU A 124 19.56 -0.43 -3.49
CA LEU A 124 19.38 -1.82 -3.91
C LEU A 124 19.85 -2.03 -5.36
N ILE A 125 19.44 -1.17 -6.30
CA ILE A 125 19.81 -1.28 -7.72
C ILE A 125 21.34 -1.17 -7.89
N GLU A 126 22.00 -0.28 -7.15
CA GLU A 126 23.45 -0.16 -7.15
C GLU A 126 24.11 -1.48 -6.74
N ILE A 127 23.72 -2.08 -5.62
CA ILE A 127 24.23 -3.35 -5.12
C ILE A 127 24.01 -4.48 -6.14
N ILE A 128 22.83 -4.62 -6.70
CA ILE A 128 22.57 -5.71 -7.65
C ILE A 128 23.30 -5.52 -8.99
N LYS A 129 23.55 -4.30 -9.44
CA LYS A 129 24.38 -4.03 -10.64
C LYS A 129 25.84 -4.37 -10.43
N GLU A 130 26.36 -4.21 -9.22
CA GLU A 130 27.73 -4.64 -8.89
C GLU A 130 27.86 -6.15 -8.89
N LEU A 131 26.87 -6.87 -8.40
CA LEU A 131 26.86 -8.33 -8.31
C LEU A 131 26.51 -9.02 -9.64
N PHE A 132 25.51 -8.51 -10.36
CA PHE A 132 24.96 -9.10 -11.58
C PHE A 132 25.13 -8.13 -12.77
N LYS A 133 26.37 -7.90 -13.18
CA LYS A 133 26.78 -6.81 -14.12
C LYS A 133 26.03 -6.75 -15.45
N ASN A 134 25.61 -7.88 -15.99
CA ASN A 134 24.98 -7.98 -17.32
C ASN A 134 23.51 -8.41 -17.25
N VAL A 135 22.91 -8.46 -16.07
CA VAL A 135 21.51 -8.86 -15.91
C VAL A 135 20.62 -7.63 -15.99
N PRO A 136 19.63 -7.61 -16.91
CA PRO A 136 18.73 -6.47 -17.03
C PRO A 136 17.87 -6.29 -15.79
N ILE A 137 17.62 -5.04 -15.40
CA ILE A 137 16.82 -4.65 -14.23
C ILE A 137 15.61 -3.87 -14.68
N ILE A 138 14.42 -4.38 -14.36
CA ILE A 138 13.15 -3.68 -14.50
C ILE A 138 12.76 -3.06 -13.15
N LEU A 139 12.54 -1.76 -13.10
CA LEU A 139 11.98 -1.05 -11.95
C LEU A 139 10.52 -0.72 -12.22
N GLY A 140 9.62 -1.20 -11.38
CA GLY A 140 8.19 -0.90 -11.41
C GLY A 140 7.66 -0.40 -10.05
N GLY A 141 6.33 -0.33 -9.92
CA GLY A 141 5.64 0.04 -8.69
C GLY A 141 5.26 1.52 -8.61
N ILE A 142 4.83 1.95 -7.43
CA ILE A 142 4.16 3.25 -7.22
C ILE A 142 5.11 4.43 -7.52
N TYR A 143 6.32 4.42 -6.97
CA TYR A 143 7.29 5.48 -7.25
C TYR A 143 7.65 5.53 -8.74
N ALA A 144 7.94 4.39 -9.37
CA ALA A 144 8.26 4.32 -10.78
C ALA A 144 7.13 4.87 -11.67
N SER A 145 5.87 4.71 -11.26
CA SER A 145 4.71 5.23 -11.98
C SER A 145 4.46 6.71 -11.73
N LEU A 146 4.53 7.16 -10.46
CA LEU A 146 4.22 8.54 -10.08
C LEU A 146 5.36 9.52 -10.36
N CYS A 147 6.60 9.06 -10.35
CA CYS A 147 7.81 9.86 -10.57
C CYS A 147 8.64 9.27 -11.72
N TYR A 148 7.98 8.93 -12.83
CA TYR A 148 8.57 8.20 -13.95
C TYR A 148 9.86 8.82 -14.48
N GLU A 149 9.85 10.12 -14.78
CA GLU A 149 11.04 10.81 -15.31
C GLU A 149 12.20 10.84 -14.30
N HIS A 150 11.89 11.02 -13.02
CA HIS A 150 12.89 10.94 -11.97
C HIS A 150 13.47 9.53 -11.85
N ALA A 151 12.63 8.50 -11.85
CA ALA A 151 13.07 7.12 -11.82
C ALA A 151 13.93 6.75 -13.03
N LYS A 152 13.50 7.13 -14.25
CA LYS A 152 14.23 6.90 -15.49
C LYS A 152 15.60 7.55 -15.50
N LYS A 153 15.71 8.77 -14.96
CA LYS A 153 16.96 9.53 -14.98
C LYS A 153 17.96 9.07 -13.90
N TYR A 154 17.47 8.67 -12.72
CA TYR A 154 18.34 8.54 -11.55
C TYR A 154 18.39 7.15 -10.92
N SER A 155 17.45 6.23 -11.21
CA SER A 155 17.41 4.95 -10.52
C SER A 155 18.54 3.99 -10.88
N GLY A 156 19.11 4.15 -12.06
CA GLY A 156 20.06 3.19 -12.61
C GLY A 156 19.43 1.91 -13.16
N ALA A 157 18.11 1.70 -13.09
CA ALA A 157 17.45 0.58 -13.73
C ALA A 157 17.57 0.64 -15.25
N ASP A 158 17.63 -0.50 -15.92
CA ASP A 158 17.74 -0.55 -17.38
C ASP A 158 16.40 -0.24 -18.04
N ILE A 159 15.31 -0.63 -17.38
CA ILE A 159 13.94 -0.34 -17.82
C ILE A 159 13.14 0.17 -16.62
N VAL A 160 12.51 1.33 -16.76
CA VAL A 160 11.49 1.80 -15.81
C VAL A 160 10.13 1.48 -16.41
N PHE A 161 9.38 0.62 -15.74
CA PHE A 161 8.06 0.19 -16.17
C PHE A 161 6.98 1.13 -15.62
N ASN A 162 6.32 1.85 -16.51
CA ASN A 162 5.19 2.73 -16.22
C ASN A 162 3.89 2.16 -16.82
N GLY A 163 3.76 0.87 -16.81
CA GLY A 163 2.58 0.16 -17.31
C GLY A 163 1.67 -0.28 -16.16
N ARG A 164 0.53 -0.77 -16.56
CA ARG A 164 -0.48 -1.28 -15.64
C ARG A 164 -0.77 -2.72 -15.94
N GLY A 165 -0.52 -3.52 -14.96
CA GLY A 165 -0.98 -4.87 -15.02
C GLY A 165 0.07 -5.89 -15.33
N GLU A 166 -0.28 -7.04 -14.91
CA GLU A 166 0.56 -8.22 -14.86
C GLU A 166 0.88 -8.72 -16.26
N LEU A 167 -0.09 -8.59 -17.20
CA LEU A 167 0.11 -9.04 -18.59
C LEU A 167 1.18 -8.25 -19.34
N GLU A 168 1.25 -6.93 -19.11
CA GLU A 168 2.26 -6.08 -19.73
C GLU A 168 3.67 -6.42 -19.22
N VAL A 169 3.78 -6.70 -17.90
CA VAL A 169 5.04 -7.17 -17.32
C VAL A 169 5.40 -8.56 -17.84
N LEU A 170 4.44 -9.49 -17.95
CA LEU A 170 4.68 -10.82 -18.52
C LEU A 170 5.23 -10.73 -19.95
N LYS A 171 4.64 -9.88 -20.80
CA LYS A 171 5.12 -9.64 -22.17
C LYS A 171 6.55 -9.10 -22.16
N LEU A 172 6.82 -8.09 -21.35
CA LEU A 172 8.14 -7.49 -21.24
C LEU A 172 9.21 -8.52 -20.79
N VAL A 173 8.89 -9.33 -19.78
CA VAL A 173 9.77 -10.40 -19.31
C VAL A 173 9.98 -11.47 -20.39
N SER A 174 8.92 -11.84 -21.12
CA SER A 174 8.97 -12.77 -22.23
C SER A 174 9.91 -12.27 -23.33
N ASP A 175 9.75 -11.02 -23.75
CA ASP A 175 10.57 -10.39 -24.79
C ASP A 175 12.06 -10.34 -24.39
N LEU A 176 12.35 -9.95 -23.13
CA LEU A 176 13.73 -9.83 -22.64
C LEU A 176 14.42 -11.17 -22.42
N THR A 177 13.67 -12.23 -22.17
CA THR A 177 14.23 -13.57 -21.93
C THR A 177 14.11 -14.50 -23.15
N ASN A 178 13.55 -14.03 -24.26
CA ASN A 178 13.25 -14.81 -25.47
C ASN A 178 12.45 -16.10 -25.16
N LYS A 179 11.54 -16.03 -24.16
CA LYS A 179 10.66 -17.14 -23.81
C LYS A 179 9.22 -16.79 -24.11
N GLU A 180 8.59 -17.57 -25.00
CA GLU A 180 7.16 -17.44 -25.26
C GLU A 180 6.33 -17.74 -24.01
N PHE A 181 5.25 -17.02 -23.80
CA PHE A 181 4.30 -17.25 -22.73
C PHE A 181 3.01 -17.90 -23.26
N ILE A 182 2.38 -18.67 -22.38
CA ILE A 182 1.27 -19.59 -22.75
C ILE A 182 -0.09 -18.89 -22.65
N THR A 183 -0.17 -17.74 -21.98
CA THR A 183 -1.44 -17.07 -21.71
C THR A 183 -2.17 -16.70 -22.99
N GLN A 184 -3.26 -17.41 -23.29
CA GLN A 184 -4.04 -17.25 -24.52
C GLN A 184 -4.94 -16.01 -24.54
N ASN A 185 -5.18 -15.36 -23.40
CA ASN A 185 -6.08 -14.23 -23.29
C ASN A 185 -5.35 -12.90 -23.46
N SER A 186 -5.72 -12.14 -24.47
CA SER A 186 -5.24 -10.77 -24.69
C SER A 186 -5.69 -9.76 -23.61
N LYS A 187 -6.64 -10.16 -22.75
CA LYS A 187 -7.10 -9.41 -21.56
C LYS A 187 -7.24 -10.37 -20.40
N LEU A 188 -6.31 -10.27 -19.43
CA LEU A 188 -6.51 -10.93 -18.15
C LEU A 188 -7.58 -10.17 -17.36
N SER A 189 -8.65 -10.86 -16.99
CA SER A 189 -9.55 -10.32 -15.98
C SER A 189 -8.88 -10.46 -14.60
N ILE A 190 -9.27 -9.63 -13.66
CA ILE A 190 -8.77 -9.72 -12.29
C ILE A 190 -9.09 -11.09 -11.65
N ASP A 191 -10.14 -11.76 -12.10
CA ASP A 191 -10.56 -13.09 -11.64
C ASP A 191 -9.80 -14.25 -12.30
N SER A 192 -9.09 -13.99 -13.39
CA SER A 192 -8.28 -15.00 -14.09
C SER A 192 -6.82 -15.01 -13.67
N LEU A 193 -6.44 -14.11 -12.77
CA LEU A 193 -5.09 -14.11 -12.20
C LEU A 193 -4.93 -15.23 -11.16
N PRO A 194 -3.79 -15.91 -11.13
CA PRO A 194 -3.47 -16.84 -10.06
C PRO A 194 -3.38 -16.11 -8.71
N TYR A 195 -3.59 -16.83 -7.63
CA TYR A 195 -3.41 -16.25 -6.30
C TYR A 195 -1.98 -15.75 -6.11
N PRO A 196 -1.79 -14.62 -5.40
CA PRO A 196 -0.45 -14.04 -5.19
C PRO A 196 0.51 -15.05 -4.56
N ALA A 197 1.75 -15.11 -5.00
CA ALA A 197 2.72 -16.12 -4.64
C ALA A 197 3.28 -15.94 -3.21
N PHE A 198 2.44 -15.96 -2.17
CA PHE A 198 2.88 -15.89 -0.78
C PHE A 198 3.72 -17.10 -0.35
N ASP A 199 3.57 -18.22 -1.02
CA ASP A 199 4.36 -19.45 -0.82
C ASP A 199 5.86 -19.27 -1.15
N LEU A 200 6.26 -18.16 -1.76
CA LEU A 200 7.67 -17.77 -1.92
C LEU A 200 8.30 -17.27 -0.60
N TYR A 201 7.51 -16.94 0.41
CA TYR A 201 8.03 -16.66 1.75
C TYR A 201 8.22 -17.96 2.53
N PRO A 202 9.36 -18.13 3.23
CA PRO A 202 9.55 -19.30 4.09
C PRO A 202 8.50 -19.41 5.20
N GLN A 203 8.03 -18.27 5.68
CA GLN A 203 6.96 -18.15 6.68
C GLN A 203 6.20 -16.84 6.48
N PHE A 204 4.90 -16.86 6.66
CA PHE A 204 4.07 -15.66 6.64
C PHE A 204 2.89 -15.79 7.60
N ASN A 205 2.63 -14.73 8.36
CA ASN A 205 1.60 -14.70 9.40
C ASN A 205 0.31 -14.02 8.93
N TYR A 206 0.34 -13.43 7.75
CA TYR A 206 -0.79 -12.78 7.10
C TYR A 206 -0.62 -12.80 5.59
N VAL A 207 -1.73 -12.64 4.91
CA VAL A 207 -1.77 -12.37 3.47
C VAL A 207 -2.51 -11.08 3.20
N CYS A 208 -2.20 -10.48 2.05
CA CYS A 208 -2.92 -9.34 1.52
C CYS A 208 -3.72 -9.80 0.31
N ILE A 209 -4.97 -9.39 0.23
CA ILE A 209 -5.81 -9.67 -0.94
C ILE A 209 -6.40 -8.37 -1.48
N ALA A 210 -6.63 -8.32 -2.79
CA ALA A 210 -7.40 -7.27 -3.42
C ALA A 210 -8.64 -7.89 -4.06
N THR A 211 -9.80 -7.44 -3.66
CA THR A 211 -11.08 -7.91 -4.16
C THR A 211 -11.62 -7.02 -5.27
N SER A 212 -11.02 -5.83 -5.40
CA SER A 212 -11.33 -4.84 -6.42
C SER A 212 -10.06 -4.09 -6.84
N ARG A 213 -10.14 -3.36 -7.94
CA ARG A 213 -9.09 -2.46 -8.42
C ARG A 213 -9.64 -1.08 -8.73
N GLY A 214 -8.91 -0.06 -8.28
CA GLY A 214 -9.26 1.34 -8.44
C GLY A 214 -10.34 1.81 -7.47
N CYS A 215 -10.76 3.05 -7.67
CA CYS A 215 -11.76 3.71 -6.83
C CYS A 215 -12.61 4.64 -7.71
N PRO A 216 -13.96 4.63 -7.59
CA PRO A 216 -14.80 5.52 -8.37
C PRO A 216 -14.77 6.97 -7.88
N PHE A 217 -14.29 7.23 -6.68
CA PHE A 217 -14.16 8.57 -6.12
C PHE A 217 -13.02 9.36 -6.75
N LYS A 218 -13.18 10.67 -6.79
CA LYS A 218 -12.22 11.62 -7.37
C LYS A 218 -11.64 12.53 -6.28
N CYS A 219 -11.20 11.95 -5.17
CA CYS A 219 -10.58 12.70 -4.08
C CYS A 219 -9.35 13.45 -4.59
N THR A 220 -9.29 14.76 -4.36
CA THR A 220 -8.29 15.64 -4.96
C THR A 220 -6.85 15.38 -4.46
N TYR A 221 -6.70 14.67 -3.37
CA TYR A 221 -5.42 14.27 -2.77
C TYR A 221 -4.97 12.85 -3.12
N CYS A 222 -5.79 12.08 -3.84
CA CYS A 222 -5.56 10.65 -4.06
C CYS A 222 -5.11 10.35 -5.48
N ALA A 223 -4.06 9.54 -5.63
CA ALA A 223 -3.53 9.12 -6.92
C ALA A 223 -4.15 7.82 -7.47
N SER A 224 -5.12 7.20 -6.78
CA SER A 224 -5.76 5.97 -7.27
C SER A 224 -6.30 6.10 -8.70
N PRO A 225 -6.96 7.20 -9.11
CA PRO A 225 -7.41 7.37 -10.50
C PRO A 225 -6.28 7.46 -11.55
N PHE A 226 -5.10 7.89 -11.14
CA PHE A 226 -3.91 7.90 -11.99
C PHE A 226 -3.28 6.51 -12.08
N LEU A 227 -3.11 5.85 -10.94
CA LEU A 227 -2.49 4.52 -10.85
C LEU A 227 -3.37 3.42 -11.45
N THR A 228 -4.68 3.54 -11.32
CA THR A 228 -5.65 2.56 -11.85
C THR A 228 -6.80 3.26 -12.56
N LYS A 229 -6.91 3.04 -13.88
CA LYS A 229 -8.03 3.59 -14.67
C LYS A 229 -9.30 2.77 -14.43
N GLY A 230 -10.35 3.45 -13.99
CA GLY A 230 -11.67 2.85 -13.76
C GLY A 230 -11.75 2.11 -12.43
N PHE A 231 -12.83 1.36 -12.28
CA PHE A 231 -13.12 0.54 -11.13
C PHE A 231 -13.61 -0.83 -11.60
N SER A 232 -13.08 -1.89 -11.04
CA SER A 232 -13.49 -3.26 -11.33
C SER A 232 -13.46 -4.10 -10.07
N ARG A 233 -14.36 -5.09 -9.99
CA ARG A 233 -14.50 -6.02 -8.87
C ARG A 233 -14.28 -7.44 -9.34
N ARG A 234 -13.80 -8.27 -8.44
CA ARG A 234 -13.75 -9.72 -8.61
C ARG A 234 -15.12 -10.32 -8.35
N ASP A 235 -15.35 -11.50 -8.88
CA ASP A 235 -16.49 -12.32 -8.48
C ASP A 235 -16.43 -12.62 -6.97
N PRO A 236 -17.50 -12.38 -6.19
CA PRO A 236 -17.52 -12.64 -4.76
C PRO A 236 -17.15 -14.06 -4.37
N LEU A 237 -17.57 -15.08 -5.12
CA LEU A 237 -17.24 -16.47 -4.82
C LEU A 237 -15.76 -16.78 -5.03
N LYS A 238 -15.15 -16.18 -6.06
CA LYS A 238 -13.70 -16.28 -6.30
C LYS A 238 -12.86 -15.65 -5.19
N VAL A 239 -13.34 -14.56 -4.61
CA VAL A 239 -12.72 -13.95 -3.43
C VAL A 239 -12.82 -14.88 -2.22
N VAL A 240 -13.99 -15.47 -1.99
CA VAL A 240 -14.18 -16.45 -0.89
C VAL A 240 -13.30 -17.68 -1.07
N GLU A 241 -13.18 -18.20 -2.28
CA GLU A 241 -12.27 -19.32 -2.60
C GLU A 241 -10.81 -18.99 -2.28
N GLU A 242 -10.35 -17.76 -2.57
CA GLU A 242 -9.01 -17.33 -2.20
C GLU A 242 -8.83 -17.20 -0.68
N ILE A 243 -9.80 -16.62 0.02
CA ILE A 243 -9.80 -16.54 1.49
C ILE A 243 -9.72 -17.95 2.10
N GLU A 244 -10.53 -18.87 1.59
CA GLU A 244 -10.55 -20.28 2.02
C GLU A 244 -9.23 -20.98 1.77
N HIS A 245 -8.62 -20.76 0.59
CA HIS A 245 -7.31 -21.27 0.24
C HIS A 245 -6.25 -20.87 1.28
N TRP A 246 -6.14 -19.59 1.62
CA TRP A 246 -5.13 -19.13 2.58
C TRP A 246 -5.42 -19.58 4.02
N THR A 247 -6.69 -19.58 4.42
CA THR A 247 -7.06 -19.94 5.81
C THR A 247 -6.99 -21.43 6.07
N ILE A 248 -7.39 -22.27 5.12
CA ILE A 248 -7.46 -23.75 5.32
C ILE A 248 -6.14 -24.40 4.94
N GLN A 249 -5.61 -24.14 3.74
CA GLN A 249 -4.41 -24.84 3.26
C GLN A 249 -3.15 -24.33 3.94
N TYR A 250 -3.03 -23.01 4.13
CA TYR A 250 -1.85 -22.38 4.74
C TYR A 250 -2.02 -21.99 6.21
N LYS A 251 -3.21 -22.17 6.78
CA LYS A 251 -3.55 -21.85 8.17
C LYS A 251 -3.28 -20.39 8.53
N VAL A 252 -3.41 -19.49 7.57
CA VAL A 252 -3.22 -18.06 7.78
C VAL A 252 -4.45 -17.48 8.46
N MET A 253 -4.26 -16.87 9.61
CA MET A 253 -5.34 -16.32 10.42
C MET A 253 -5.61 -14.83 10.19
N ASN A 254 -4.72 -14.11 9.52
CA ASN A 254 -4.86 -12.66 9.32
C ASN A 254 -4.84 -12.33 7.84
N ILE A 255 -5.90 -11.67 7.38
CA ILE A 255 -6.09 -11.29 5.98
C ILE A 255 -6.33 -9.78 5.91
N ALA A 256 -5.48 -9.06 5.17
CA ALA A 256 -5.61 -7.64 4.96
C ALA A 256 -6.17 -7.34 3.55
N PHE A 257 -7.27 -6.60 3.50
CA PHE A 257 -7.85 -6.14 2.24
C PHE A 257 -7.11 -4.89 1.75
N TYR A 258 -6.54 -4.97 0.56
CA TYR A 258 -5.77 -3.89 -0.06
C TYR A 258 -6.57 -3.03 -1.02
N ASP A 259 -7.88 -3.24 -1.02
CA ASP A 259 -8.82 -2.47 -1.86
C ASP A 259 -8.74 -0.98 -1.58
N ASP A 260 -8.75 -0.18 -2.62
CA ASP A 260 -8.93 1.28 -2.51
C ASP A 260 -10.36 1.63 -2.10
N ALA A 261 -11.33 0.75 -2.37
CA ALA A 261 -12.76 1.02 -2.22
C ALA A 261 -13.57 -0.26 -1.94
N LEU A 262 -13.25 -0.98 -0.85
CA LEU A 262 -13.85 -2.28 -0.50
C LEU A 262 -15.38 -2.25 -0.38
N LEU A 263 -15.94 -1.19 0.19
CA LEU A 263 -17.37 -1.11 0.51
C LEU A 263 -18.23 -0.46 -0.58
N ILE A 264 -17.68 -0.12 -1.75
CA ILE A 264 -18.50 0.49 -2.81
C ILE A 264 -19.55 -0.51 -3.32
N GLU A 265 -20.82 -0.06 -3.33
CA GLU A 265 -21.98 -0.90 -3.68
C GLU A 265 -21.94 -2.25 -2.95
N PRO A 266 -22.00 -2.25 -1.60
CA PRO A 266 -21.70 -3.42 -0.78
C PRO A 266 -22.65 -4.59 -1.07
N SER A 267 -23.88 -4.33 -1.47
CA SER A 267 -24.87 -5.35 -1.85
C SER A 267 -24.42 -6.25 -3.02
N GLN A 268 -23.57 -5.74 -3.90
CA GLN A 268 -23.10 -6.47 -5.07
C GLN A 268 -21.76 -7.19 -4.83
N HIS A 269 -21.03 -6.84 -3.76
CA HIS A 269 -19.67 -7.33 -3.57
C HIS A 269 -19.37 -7.74 -2.12
N PHE A 270 -19.23 -6.77 -1.20
CA PHE A 270 -18.82 -7.03 0.18
C PHE A 270 -19.81 -7.92 0.94
N ILE A 271 -21.11 -7.64 0.84
CA ILE A 271 -22.17 -8.42 1.52
C ILE A 271 -22.18 -9.88 1.06
N PRO A 272 -22.21 -10.21 -0.25
CA PRO A 272 -22.10 -11.58 -0.71
C PRO A 272 -20.84 -12.29 -0.23
N ILE A 273 -19.67 -11.62 -0.27
CA ILE A 273 -18.40 -12.20 0.22
C ILE A 273 -18.54 -12.57 1.70
N MET A 274 -18.96 -11.63 2.54
CA MET A 274 -18.97 -11.87 3.99
C MET A 274 -20.05 -12.86 4.42
N LYS A 275 -21.22 -12.84 3.76
CA LYS A 275 -22.24 -13.85 4.00
C LYS A 275 -21.75 -15.27 3.68
N GLU A 276 -21.05 -15.43 2.58
CA GLU A 276 -20.51 -16.74 2.19
C GLU A 276 -19.34 -17.18 3.07
N VAL A 277 -18.43 -16.26 3.46
CA VAL A 277 -17.36 -16.51 4.45
C VAL A 277 -17.94 -17.02 5.77
N ILE A 278 -18.98 -16.36 6.29
CA ILE A 278 -19.65 -16.75 7.55
C ILE A 278 -20.36 -18.10 7.39
N LYS A 279 -21.08 -18.29 6.29
CA LYS A 279 -21.82 -19.51 5.98
C LYS A 279 -20.88 -20.73 5.88
N ARG A 280 -19.71 -20.60 5.25
CA ARG A 280 -18.71 -21.67 5.16
C ARG A 280 -17.93 -21.89 6.48
N GLY A 281 -18.17 -21.06 7.51
CA GLY A 281 -17.43 -21.16 8.77
C GLY A 281 -15.94 -20.88 8.62
N ILE A 282 -15.56 -20.03 7.68
CA ILE A 282 -14.15 -19.65 7.47
C ILE A 282 -13.72 -18.74 8.63
N HIS A 283 -12.78 -19.20 9.42
CA HIS A 283 -12.28 -18.47 10.59
C HIS A 283 -10.97 -17.73 10.26
N GLY A 284 -11.05 -16.40 10.24
CA GLY A 284 -9.91 -15.50 10.06
C GLY A 284 -10.15 -14.18 10.77
N ASN A 285 -9.11 -13.38 10.95
CA ASN A 285 -9.20 -11.99 11.34
C ASN A 285 -9.00 -11.14 10.09
N PHE A 286 -9.94 -10.26 9.80
CA PHE A 286 -9.86 -9.39 8.65
C PHE A 286 -9.43 -7.98 9.05
N HIS A 287 -8.66 -7.35 8.18
CA HIS A 287 -8.09 -6.03 8.39
C HIS A 287 -8.29 -5.17 7.15
N ALA A 288 -8.64 -3.90 7.34
CA ALA A 288 -8.73 -2.90 6.30
C ALA A 288 -7.72 -1.77 6.59
N PRO A 289 -6.44 -1.93 6.21
CA PRO A 289 -5.42 -0.90 6.44
C PRO A 289 -5.73 0.38 5.65
N ASN A 290 -6.29 0.25 4.44
CA ASN A 290 -6.90 1.34 3.73
C ASN A 290 -8.26 1.65 4.37
N ALA A 291 -8.59 2.91 4.51
CA ALA A 291 -9.81 3.30 5.19
C ALA A 291 -11.07 2.78 4.48
N LEU A 292 -12.04 2.30 5.26
CA LEU A 292 -13.38 1.97 4.77
C LEU A 292 -14.16 3.24 4.45
N HIS A 293 -15.01 3.17 3.42
CA HIS A 293 -15.89 4.27 3.04
C HIS A 293 -17.09 4.35 3.98
N ILE A 294 -17.20 5.46 4.69
CA ILE A 294 -18.16 5.67 5.79
C ILE A 294 -19.60 5.59 5.30
N LYS A 295 -19.91 6.22 4.18
CA LYS A 295 -21.27 6.31 3.60
C LYS A 295 -21.90 4.95 3.34
N GLU A 296 -21.11 3.93 3.11
CA GLU A 296 -21.57 2.57 2.80
C GLU A 296 -21.79 1.71 4.05
N ILE A 297 -21.62 2.26 5.26
CA ILE A 297 -21.74 1.51 6.52
C ILE A 297 -23.14 1.69 7.09
N ASP A 298 -24.06 0.87 6.64
CA ASP A 298 -25.38 0.69 7.23
C ASP A 298 -25.39 -0.40 8.32
N GLU A 299 -26.56 -0.77 8.81
CA GLU A 299 -26.73 -1.78 9.86
C GLU A 299 -26.27 -3.17 9.39
N GLU A 300 -26.57 -3.56 8.14
CA GLU A 300 -26.18 -4.86 7.57
C GLU A 300 -24.67 -4.94 7.38
N VAL A 301 -24.04 -3.92 6.81
CA VAL A 301 -22.58 -3.86 6.62
C VAL A 301 -21.87 -3.88 7.97
N ALA A 302 -22.35 -3.13 8.96
CA ALA A 302 -21.78 -3.10 10.30
C ALA A 302 -21.87 -4.47 11.00
N ASP A 303 -23.01 -5.16 10.92
CA ASP A 303 -23.19 -6.52 11.45
C ASP A 303 -22.21 -7.51 10.78
N LEU A 304 -22.10 -7.47 9.45
CA LEU A 304 -21.21 -8.34 8.71
C LEU A 304 -19.73 -8.06 8.99
N LEU A 305 -19.33 -6.80 9.17
CA LEU A 305 -17.98 -6.44 9.62
C LEU A 305 -17.68 -7.08 10.99
N TYR A 306 -18.61 -6.96 11.94
CA TYR A 306 -18.42 -7.49 13.30
C TYR A 306 -18.41 -9.02 13.33
N ARG A 307 -19.44 -9.67 12.78
CA ARG A 307 -19.56 -11.13 12.70
C ARG A 307 -18.48 -11.76 11.85
N GLY A 308 -18.09 -11.08 10.77
CA GLY A 308 -16.99 -11.44 9.91
C GLY A 308 -15.60 -11.21 10.53
N ARG A 309 -15.52 -10.72 11.78
CA ARG A 309 -14.29 -10.56 12.55
C ARG A 309 -13.31 -9.56 11.93
N PHE A 310 -13.78 -8.44 11.43
CA PHE A 310 -12.90 -7.32 11.12
C PHE A 310 -12.35 -6.73 12.43
N LYS A 311 -11.05 -6.89 12.64
CA LYS A 311 -10.35 -6.50 13.89
C LYS A 311 -9.76 -5.11 13.84
N THR A 312 -9.68 -4.52 12.65
CA THR A 312 -9.13 -3.19 12.46
C THR A 312 -10.10 -2.37 11.65
N ILE A 313 -10.94 -1.60 12.35
CA ILE A 313 -11.85 -0.65 11.71
C ILE A 313 -11.14 0.70 11.59
N ARG A 314 -10.91 1.13 10.35
CA ARG A 314 -10.35 2.44 10.02
C ARG A 314 -11.27 3.10 9.01
N LEU A 315 -11.72 4.31 9.33
CA LEU A 315 -12.66 5.06 8.51
C LEU A 315 -12.02 6.34 7.99
N GLY A 316 -12.20 6.62 6.71
CA GLY A 316 -11.69 7.82 6.05
C GLY A 316 -12.68 8.97 6.15
N PHE A 317 -12.63 9.73 7.24
CA PHE A 317 -13.47 10.91 7.44
C PHE A 317 -12.81 12.18 6.90
N GLU A 318 -11.51 12.29 7.06
CA GLU A 318 -10.62 13.35 6.60
C GLU A 318 -10.82 14.70 7.33
N THR A 319 -12.02 15.25 7.38
CA THR A 319 -12.34 16.52 8.01
C THR A 319 -13.81 16.64 8.31
N SER A 320 -14.18 17.41 9.34
CA SER A 320 -15.57 17.83 9.62
C SER A 320 -15.97 19.13 8.93
N ASN A 321 -15.02 19.83 8.33
CA ASN A 321 -15.29 21.09 7.62
C ASN A 321 -15.98 20.78 6.29
N GLU A 322 -17.26 21.15 6.17
CA GLU A 322 -18.11 20.84 5.00
C GLU A 322 -17.55 21.41 3.69
N LEU A 323 -16.99 22.62 3.71
CA LEU A 323 -16.39 23.22 2.52
C LEU A 323 -15.15 22.45 2.07
N THR A 324 -14.36 21.96 3.02
CA THR A 324 -13.18 21.14 2.74
C THR A 324 -13.60 19.75 2.29
N GLN A 325 -14.65 19.14 2.87
CA GLN A 325 -15.22 17.86 2.39
C GLN A 325 -15.60 17.96 0.90
N ILE A 326 -16.38 18.98 0.52
CA ILE A 326 -16.80 19.20 -0.87
C ILE A 326 -15.58 19.41 -1.79
N LYS A 327 -14.61 20.23 -1.40
CA LYS A 327 -13.42 20.53 -2.19
C LYS A 327 -12.47 19.34 -2.36
N THR A 328 -12.50 18.39 -1.44
CA THR A 328 -11.63 17.22 -1.46
C THR A 328 -12.25 15.98 -2.08
N GLY A 329 -13.54 16.05 -2.48
CA GLY A 329 -14.18 14.95 -3.22
C GLY A 329 -15.59 14.57 -2.73
N GLY A 330 -16.07 15.12 -1.60
CA GLY A 330 -17.46 14.95 -1.14
C GLY A 330 -17.88 13.51 -0.86
N LYS A 331 -16.96 12.66 -0.39
CA LYS A 331 -17.22 11.22 -0.20
C LYS A 331 -18.03 10.88 1.05
N VAL A 332 -18.16 11.82 1.98
CA VAL A 332 -18.88 11.65 3.25
C VAL A 332 -19.21 13.02 3.83
N ASP A 333 -20.36 13.13 4.50
CA ASP A 333 -20.73 14.28 5.32
C ASP A 333 -20.73 13.95 6.83
N ASN A 334 -20.97 14.97 7.66
CA ASN A 334 -20.94 14.83 9.12
C ASN A 334 -22.10 13.97 9.66
N GLN A 335 -23.24 13.93 8.98
CA GLN A 335 -24.38 13.11 9.38
C GLN A 335 -24.14 11.65 9.03
N GLU A 336 -23.73 11.36 7.81
CA GLU A 336 -23.35 10.01 7.34
C GLU A 336 -22.27 9.41 8.28
N PHE A 337 -21.30 10.25 8.71
CA PHE A 337 -20.29 9.84 9.68
C PHE A 337 -20.90 9.42 11.03
N ARG A 338 -21.79 10.25 11.60
CA ARG A 338 -22.44 9.94 12.90
C ARG A 338 -23.27 8.65 12.81
N GLU A 339 -24.03 8.46 11.74
CA GLU A 339 -24.85 7.26 11.55
C GLU A 339 -23.97 6.00 11.43
N ALA A 340 -22.92 6.02 10.63
CA ALA A 340 -21.99 4.88 10.51
C ALA A 340 -21.39 4.47 11.87
N ILE A 341 -21.01 5.43 12.71
CA ILE A 341 -20.50 5.13 14.06
C ILE A 341 -21.57 4.47 14.93
N LYS A 342 -22.84 4.95 14.85
CA LYS A 342 -23.97 4.31 15.57
C LYS A 342 -24.16 2.85 15.12
N HIS A 343 -24.14 2.59 13.81
CA HIS A 343 -24.28 1.22 13.29
C HIS A 343 -23.15 0.31 13.77
N LEU A 344 -21.88 0.76 13.70
CA LEU A 344 -20.75 -0.02 14.20
C LEU A 344 -20.84 -0.32 15.70
N LYS A 345 -21.25 0.65 16.52
CA LYS A 345 -21.45 0.44 17.96
C LYS A 345 -22.60 -0.53 18.26
N ARG A 346 -23.73 -0.42 17.56
CA ARG A 346 -24.84 -1.37 17.66
C ARG A 346 -24.45 -2.78 17.26
N ALA A 347 -23.58 -2.94 16.27
CA ALA A 347 -23.04 -4.23 15.87
C ALA A 347 -22.10 -4.87 16.91
N GLY A 348 -21.59 -4.08 17.88
CA GLY A 348 -20.77 -4.57 18.98
C GLY A 348 -19.35 -4.05 19.07
N TYR A 349 -18.92 -3.15 18.18
CA TYR A 349 -17.60 -2.55 18.24
C TYR A 349 -17.45 -1.61 19.43
N LEU A 350 -16.34 -1.74 20.15
CA LEU A 350 -15.96 -0.82 21.21
C LEU A 350 -15.39 0.49 20.64
N SER A 351 -15.49 1.56 21.40
CA SER A 351 -15.00 2.88 21.00
C SER A 351 -13.54 2.91 20.55
N GLU A 352 -12.68 2.19 21.25
CA GLU A 352 -11.23 2.08 20.96
C GLU A 352 -10.90 1.25 19.72
N GLU A 353 -11.83 0.43 19.23
CA GLU A 353 -11.66 -0.38 18.02
C GLU A 353 -11.94 0.42 16.75
N ILE A 354 -12.70 1.52 16.86
CA ILE A 354 -13.11 2.37 15.74
C ILE A 354 -12.14 3.56 15.61
N GLY A 355 -11.23 3.48 14.65
CA GLY A 355 -10.26 4.54 14.35
C GLY A 355 -10.69 5.39 13.17
N ILE A 356 -10.65 6.71 13.33
CA ILE A 356 -11.10 7.69 12.33
C ILE A 356 -9.91 8.47 11.82
N TYR A 357 -9.60 8.35 10.54
CA TYR A 357 -8.56 9.13 9.90
C TYR A 357 -9.01 10.57 9.69
N ILE A 358 -8.23 11.50 10.22
CA ILE A 358 -8.36 12.95 10.04
C ILE A 358 -7.12 13.41 9.29
N LEU A 359 -7.31 13.98 8.10
CA LEU A 359 -6.24 14.44 7.25
C LEU A 359 -5.78 15.84 7.68
N VAL A 360 -4.49 15.97 7.96
CA VAL A 360 -3.90 17.23 8.45
C VAL A 360 -2.73 17.68 7.60
N GLY A 361 -2.49 19.00 7.56
CA GLY A 361 -1.43 19.60 6.76
C GLY A 361 -1.78 19.76 5.29
N LEU A 362 -3.07 19.81 4.94
CA LEU A 362 -3.52 20.18 3.60
C LEU A 362 -3.08 21.61 3.23
N PRO A 363 -2.82 21.90 1.95
CA PRO A 363 -2.54 23.25 1.51
C PRO A 363 -3.64 24.24 1.94
N SER A 364 -3.26 25.27 2.70
CA SER A 364 -4.14 26.29 3.26
C SER A 364 -5.15 25.83 4.34
N GLN A 365 -5.00 24.63 4.88
CA GLN A 365 -5.76 24.15 6.04
C GLN A 365 -5.40 24.98 7.29
N ARG A 366 -6.37 25.33 8.11
CA ARG A 366 -6.16 25.98 9.40
C ARG A 366 -6.17 24.96 10.53
N VAL A 367 -5.39 25.19 11.58
CA VAL A 367 -5.31 24.27 12.72
C VAL A 367 -6.68 24.02 13.38
N GLY A 368 -7.54 25.04 13.47
CA GLY A 368 -8.89 24.92 14.01
C GLY A 368 -9.76 23.89 13.29
N GLU A 369 -9.61 23.72 11.96
CA GLU A 369 -10.34 22.70 11.21
C GLU A 369 -9.98 21.26 11.68
N ALA A 370 -8.71 21.03 12.01
CA ALA A 370 -8.29 19.77 12.56
C ALA A 370 -8.78 19.55 14.00
N GLU A 371 -8.77 20.61 14.83
CA GLU A 371 -9.28 20.60 16.21
C GLU A 371 -10.78 20.29 16.24
N GLU A 372 -11.58 20.96 15.39
CA GLU A 372 -13.03 20.71 15.23
C GLU A 372 -13.30 19.27 14.78
N SER A 373 -12.53 18.77 13.82
CA SER A 373 -12.67 17.38 13.34
C SER A 373 -12.35 16.37 14.44
N MET A 374 -11.30 16.61 15.23
CA MET A 374 -10.97 15.77 16.39
C MET A 374 -12.06 15.80 17.46
N ALA A 375 -12.62 16.99 17.73
CA ALA A 375 -13.72 17.14 18.70
C ALA A 375 -14.96 16.37 18.27
N LEU A 376 -15.37 16.49 17.01
CA LEU A 376 -16.51 15.75 16.46
C LEU A 376 -16.31 14.23 16.55
N VAL A 377 -15.12 13.73 16.22
CA VAL A 377 -14.84 12.29 16.33
C VAL A 377 -14.92 11.82 17.79
N LYS A 378 -14.34 12.55 18.73
CA LYS A 378 -14.41 12.23 20.17
C LYS A 378 -15.84 12.26 20.71
N GLU A 379 -16.66 13.22 20.27
CA GLU A 379 -18.08 13.30 20.62
C GLU A 379 -18.85 12.03 20.26
N THR A 380 -18.51 11.39 19.13
CA THR A 380 -19.09 10.09 18.77
C THR A 380 -18.53 8.92 19.59
N GLY A 381 -17.51 9.16 20.39
CA GLY A 381 -16.77 8.16 21.16
C GLY A 381 -15.81 7.30 20.35
N ALA A 382 -15.58 7.61 19.06
CA ALA A 382 -14.58 6.96 18.24
C ALA A 382 -13.18 7.58 18.49
N LYS A 383 -12.12 6.89 18.00
CA LYS A 383 -10.74 7.31 18.22
C LYS A 383 -10.20 8.12 17.04
N PRO A 384 -9.88 9.42 17.18
CA PRO A 384 -9.26 10.18 16.12
C PRO A 384 -7.82 9.74 15.87
N ILE A 385 -7.44 9.64 14.60
CA ILE A 385 -6.10 9.29 14.13
C ILE A 385 -5.68 10.35 13.12
N LEU A 386 -4.68 11.15 13.46
CA LEU A 386 -4.14 12.15 12.54
C LEU A 386 -3.28 11.47 11.48
N VAL A 387 -3.59 11.78 10.22
CA VAL A 387 -2.84 11.33 9.04
C VAL A 387 -2.34 12.56 8.31
N GLU A 388 -1.04 12.71 8.21
CA GLU A 388 -0.41 13.84 7.56
C GLU A 388 -0.55 13.74 6.04
N TYR A 389 -0.90 14.84 5.39
CA TYR A 389 -0.98 14.94 3.94
C TYR A 389 0.39 14.72 3.29
N SER A 390 0.42 13.81 2.32
CA SER A 390 1.54 13.63 1.41
C SER A 390 1.20 14.25 0.05
N PRO A 391 1.98 15.22 -0.45
CA PRO A 391 1.80 15.73 -1.81
C PRO A 391 2.12 14.61 -2.81
N ILE A 392 1.09 14.12 -3.49
CA ILE A 392 1.26 13.01 -4.45
C ILE A 392 1.19 13.58 -5.87
N PRO A 393 2.21 13.35 -6.72
CA PRO A 393 2.18 13.77 -8.12
C PRO A 393 0.93 13.30 -8.86
N HIS A 394 0.54 14.03 -9.89
CA HIS A 394 -0.63 13.79 -10.74
C HIS A 394 -1.99 13.91 -10.02
N THR A 395 -2.02 14.46 -8.81
CA THR A 395 -3.27 14.80 -8.11
C THR A 395 -3.60 16.29 -8.23
N PRO A 396 -4.89 16.66 -8.29
CA PRO A 396 -5.26 18.09 -8.32
C PRO A 396 -4.68 18.90 -7.16
N LEU A 397 -4.57 18.29 -5.98
CA LEU A 397 -4.06 18.98 -4.79
C LEU A 397 -2.54 19.17 -4.83
N PHE A 398 -1.81 18.34 -5.57
CA PHE A 398 -0.37 18.48 -5.76
C PHE A 398 0.00 19.82 -6.39
N GLU A 399 -0.75 20.26 -7.41
CA GLU A 399 -0.53 21.53 -8.07
C GLU A 399 -0.70 22.72 -7.11
N LYS A 400 -1.63 22.62 -6.17
CA LYS A 400 -1.80 23.61 -5.11
C LYS A 400 -0.67 23.53 -4.08
N ALA A 401 -0.26 22.31 -3.73
CA ALA A 401 0.85 22.08 -2.80
C ALA A 401 2.16 22.66 -3.32
N LYS A 402 2.49 22.47 -4.61
CA LYS A 402 3.70 23.04 -5.24
C LYS A 402 3.79 24.57 -5.06
N LYS A 403 2.66 25.26 -5.16
CA LYS A 403 2.61 26.73 -5.06
C LYS A 403 2.77 27.24 -3.63
N GLY A 404 2.39 26.45 -2.64
CA GLY A 404 2.38 26.86 -1.23
C GLY A 404 3.49 26.23 -0.37
N SER A 405 4.22 25.25 -0.89
CA SER A 405 5.30 24.58 -0.15
C SER A 405 6.60 25.38 -0.24
N GLN A 406 7.37 25.35 0.85
CA GLN A 406 8.76 25.83 0.85
C GLN A 406 9.74 24.82 0.22
N PHE A 407 9.28 23.62 -0.08
CA PHE A 407 10.09 22.54 -0.66
C PHE A 407 9.85 22.42 -2.16
N ASP A 408 10.88 22.03 -2.91
CA ASP A 408 10.77 21.71 -4.33
C ASP A 408 10.09 20.35 -4.52
N LEU A 409 8.76 20.34 -4.45
CA LEU A 409 7.97 19.13 -4.60
C LEU A 409 8.01 18.53 -6.02
N GLU A 410 8.38 19.32 -7.02
CA GLU A 410 8.37 18.89 -8.41
C GLU A 410 9.59 18.04 -8.75
N ASN A 411 10.77 18.46 -8.27
CA ASN A 411 12.03 17.84 -8.67
C ASN A 411 12.59 16.88 -7.62
N GLU A 412 12.17 16.96 -6.35
CA GLU A 412 12.70 16.13 -5.27
C GLU A 412 11.58 15.32 -4.57
N PRO A 413 11.40 14.04 -4.94
CA PRO A 413 10.37 13.21 -4.34
C PRO A 413 10.50 12.98 -2.83
N LEU A 414 11.67 13.19 -2.22
CA LEU A 414 11.83 13.13 -0.76
C LEU A 414 10.94 14.13 -0.03
N PHE A 415 10.60 15.24 -0.68
CA PHE A 415 9.72 16.25 -0.10
C PHE A 415 8.23 15.89 -0.17
N HIS A 416 7.86 14.79 -0.82
CA HIS A 416 6.51 14.24 -0.71
C HIS A 416 6.24 13.57 0.65
N ASN A 417 7.26 13.43 1.48
CA ASN A 417 7.16 12.74 2.76
C ASN A 417 6.23 13.51 3.72
N ASN A 418 5.10 12.90 4.04
CA ASN A 418 4.08 13.46 4.94
C ASN A 418 4.66 13.83 6.32
N THR A 419 5.66 13.10 6.80
CA THR A 419 6.21 13.28 8.15
C THR A 419 7.00 14.57 8.33
N ILE A 420 7.36 15.28 7.25
CA ILE A 420 7.99 16.60 7.29
C ILE A 420 6.98 17.76 7.20
N LEU A 421 5.70 17.44 7.04
CA LEU A 421 4.60 18.40 6.86
C LEU A 421 4.88 19.37 5.70
N PRO A 422 4.89 18.88 4.45
CA PRO A 422 5.40 19.64 3.30
C PRO A 422 4.66 20.94 3.00
N CYS A 423 3.39 21.05 3.41
CA CYS A 423 2.52 22.18 3.12
C CYS A 423 2.26 23.06 4.37
N GLN A 424 3.19 23.11 5.33
CA GLN A 424 3.07 23.98 6.49
C GLN A 424 3.09 25.46 6.08
N TRP A 425 2.34 26.27 6.82
CA TRP A 425 2.22 27.71 6.65
C TRP A 425 1.79 28.35 7.98
N ASP A 426 1.67 29.67 8.09
CA ASP A 426 1.37 30.37 9.36
C ASP A 426 0.06 29.91 10.01
N GLY A 427 -0.90 29.40 9.25
CA GLY A 427 -2.17 28.85 9.77
C GLY A 427 -2.12 27.39 10.21
N PHE A 428 -1.04 26.65 9.87
CA PHE A 428 -0.79 25.27 10.28
C PHE A 428 0.70 24.94 10.24
N THR A 429 1.31 24.95 11.39
CA THR A 429 2.76 24.72 11.56
C THR A 429 3.08 23.34 12.09
N MET A 430 4.36 22.96 12.05
CA MET A 430 4.85 21.72 12.70
C MET A 430 4.62 21.76 14.23
N GLU A 431 4.60 22.93 14.85
CA GLU A 431 4.32 23.07 16.30
C GLU A 431 2.85 22.80 16.60
N ASP A 432 1.95 23.31 15.77
CA ASP A 432 0.52 23.03 15.86
C ASP A 432 0.26 21.53 15.74
N TYR A 433 0.86 20.88 14.75
CA TYR A 433 0.75 19.43 14.58
C TYR A 433 1.24 18.66 15.81
N LYS A 434 2.39 19.05 16.39
CA LYS A 434 2.89 18.41 17.62
C LYS A 434 1.93 18.64 18.80
N ARG A 435 1.30 19.81 18.91
CA ARG A 435 0.28 20.12 19.92
C ARG A 435 -0.94 19.21 19.76
N LEU A 436 -1.49 19.08 18.55
CA LEU A 436 -2.59 18.16 18.24
C LEU A 436 -2.26 16.72 18.62
N LYS A 437 -1.10 16.23 18.21
CA LYS A 437 -0.62 14.86 18.55
C LYS A 437 -0.46 14.64 20.07
N LYS A 438 -0.04 15.65 20.83
CA LYS A 438 0.08 15.57 22.27
C LYS A 438 -1.29 15.49 22.96
N GLY A 439 -2.28 16.18 22.40
CA GLY A 439 -3.67 16.11 22.87
C GLY A 439 -4.29 14.71 22.73
N LEU A 440 -3.87 13.91 21.73
CA LEU A 440 -4.33 12.53 21.54
C LEU A 440 -3.70 11.51 22.50
N LYS A 441 -2.57 11.84 23.15
CA LYS A 441 -1.85 10.92 24.03
C LYS A 441 -2.22 11.06 25.51
N ARG A 442 -2.96 12.10 25.89
CA ARG A 442 -3.30 12.41 27.27
C ARG A 442 -4.62 11.79 27.75
N GLU A 443 -5.31 11.13 26.84
CA GLU A 443 -6.54 10.38 27.06
C GLU A 443 -6.29 8.87 26.80
#